data_6dd96afa7bf3115bb204d108a9607476
#
_entry.id   6dd96afa7bf3115bb204d108a9607476
#
_cell.length_a   1.000
_cell.length_b   1.000
_cell.length_c   1.000
_cell.angle_alpha   90.00
_cell.angle_beta   90.00
_cell.angle_gamma   90.00
#
_symmetry.space_group_name_H-M   'P 1'
#
loop_
_entity.id
_entity.type
_entity.pdbx_description
1 polymer ?
#
loop_
_entity_poly.entity_id
_entity_poly.type
_entity_poly.pdbx_seq_one_letter_code
_entity_poly.pdbx_strand_id
1 'polypeptide(L)'
;YDTDTWVKFDFESLKKDTKGVSFLEVPRGMLCHFVNIKDAKIENFSVIAPTTWNASPKNFDALRGAYEEALIGLKIKDTSKPLEVLKVIHSFDPCLACAVHIMDMEGKDLSKYKIKSDSL
;
A
#
# COMPACT_ATOMS: atom_id res chain seq x y z
N TYR A 1 42.45 5.42 -0.17
CA TYR A 1 41.48 4.70 0.66
C TYR A 1 41.04 3.50 -0.14
N ASP A 2 41.67 2.35 0.10
CA ASP A 2 41.37 1.06 -0.52
C ASP A 2 40.38 0.34 0.42
N THR A 3 39.14 0.79 0.41
CA THR A 3 38.08 0.15 1.16
C THR A 3 37.13 -0.51 0.18
N ASP A 4 37.13 -1.83 0.16
CA ASP A 4 36.07 -2.58 -0.51
C ASP A 4 34.73 -2.13 0.02
N THR A 5 33.94 -1.48 -0.81
CA THR A 5 32.61 -0.96 -0.47
C THR A 5 31.51 -2.00 -0.61
N TRP A 6 31.87 -3.23 -0.95
CA TRP A 6 30.92 -4.33 -1.07
C TRP A 6 31.37 -5.59 -0.31
N VAL A 7 30.41 -6.33 0.20
CA VAL A 7 30.66 -7.61 0.87
C VAL A 7 30.57 -8.72 -0.16
N LYS A 8 31.69 -9.48 -0.32
CA LYS A 8 31.69 -10.66 -1.19
C LYS A 8 30.75 -11.72 -0.60
N PHE A 9 29.72 -12.06 -1.35
CA PHE A 9 28.80 -13.12 -0.97
C PHE A 9 29.38 -14.48 -1.33
N ASP A 10 29.43 -15.39 -0.36
CA ASP A 10 29.74 -16.80 -0.60
C ASP A 10 28.43 -17.56 -0.84
N PHE A 11 28.11 -17.75 -2.11
CA PHE A 11 26.89 -18.47 -2.52
C PHE A 11 26.91 -19.94 -2.13
N GLU A 12 28.10 -20.55 -1.96
CA GLU A 12 28.23 -21.97 -1.54
C GLU A 12 27.83 -22.19 -0.08
N SER A 13 27.98 -21.14 0.74
CA SER A 13 27.58 -21.17 2.16
C SER A 13 26.10 -20.95 2.39
N LEU A 14 25.35 -20.47 1.38
CA LEU A 14 23.92 -20.24 1.51
C LEU A 14 23.15 -21.55 1.63
N LYS A 15 22.24 -21.62 2.59
CA LYS A 15 21.31 -22.74 2.70
C LYS A 15 20.51 -22.84 1.40
N LYS A 16 20.34 -24.06 0.91
CA LYS A 16 19.60 -24.31 -0.34
C LYS A 16 18.16 -23.83 -0.29
N ASP A 17 17.50 -24.00 0.88
CA ASP A 17 16.12 -23.61 1.09
C ASP A 17 16.05 -22.63 2.26
N THR A 18 15.62 -21.41 1.99
CA THR A 18 15.52 -20.34 3.00
C THR A 18 14.27 -19.53 2.78
N LYS A 19 13.63 -19.17 3.89
CA LYS A 19 12.51 -18.20 3.90
C LYS A 19 12.94 -16.97 4.69
N GLY A 20 12.70 -15.79 4.13
CA GLY A 20 12.98 -14.54 4.78
C GLY A 20 11.71 -13.69 4.87
N VAL A 21 11.59 -13.00 5.98
CA VAL A 21 10.54 -11.98 6.20
C VAL A 21 11.22 -10.73 6.74
N SER A 22 10.87 -9.59 6.19
CA SER A 22 11.36 -8.30 6.65
C SER A 22 10.21 -7.33 6.81
N PHE A 23 10.23 -6.58 7.90
CA PHE A 23 9.33 -5.46 8.17
C PHE A 23 10.16 -4.20 8.30
N LEU A 24 9.77 -3.16 7.59
CA LEU A 24 10.44 -1.88 7.61
C LEU A 24 9.40 -0.77 7.75
N GLU A 25 9.61 0.10 8.73
CA GLU A 25 8.83 1.32 8.86
C GLU A 25 9.34 2.35 7.85
N VAL A 26 8.44 2.87 7.05
CA VAL A 26 8.70 3.89 6.02
C VAL A 26 7.68 5.03 6.17
N PRO A 27 7.88 6.21 5.53
CA PRO A 27 7.04 7.39 5.78
C PRO A 27 5.52 7.17 5.67
N ARG A 28 5.09 6.20 4.88
CA ARG A 28 3.65 5.89 4.65
C ARG A 28 3.12 4.74 5.51
N GLY A 29 3.95 4.16 6.38
CA GLY A 29 3.60 3.03 7.24
C GLY A 29 4.51 1.82 7.06
N MET A 30 4.01 0.62 7.29
CA MET A 30 4.78 -0.61 7.28
C MET A 30 4.93 -1.19 5.87
N LEU A 31 6.16 -1.46 5.48
CA LEU A 31 6.52 -2.22 4.28
C LEU A 31 6.93 -3.64 4.69
N CYS A 32 6.30 -4.65 4.10
CA CYS A 32 6.65 -6.06 4.34
C CYS A 32 7.19 -6.70 3.07
N HIS A 33 8.25 -7.49 3.24
CA HIS A 33 8.79 -8.36 2.20
C HIS A 33 8.79 -9.81 2.68
N PHE A 34 8.36 -10.69 1.80
CA PHE A 34 8.42 -12.13 2.00
C PHE A 34 9.21 -12.73 0.83
N VAL A 35 10.18 -13.56 1.13
CA VAL A 35 11.00 -14.22 0.11
C VAL A 35 11.17 -15.70 0.43
N ASN A 36 10.99 -16.54 -0.58
CA ASN A 36 11.38 -17.95 -0.56
C ASN A 36 12.55 -18.12 -1.53
N ILE A 37 13.63 -18.65 -1.03
CA ILE A 37 14.82 -19.00 -1.82
C ILE A 37 14.91 -20.52 -1.85
N LYS A 38 15.07 -21.07 -3.05
CA LYS A 38 15.28 -22.49 -3.29
C LYS A 38 16.43 -22.65 -4.28
N ASP A 39 17.36 -23.55 -3.98
CA ASP A 39 18.54 -23.78 -4.80
C ASP A 39 19.26 -22.48 -5.22
N ALA A 40 19.48 -21.58 -4.26
CA ALA A 40 20.08 -20.25 -4.43
C ALA A 40 19.35 -19.33 -5.43
N LYS A 41 18.09 -19.60 -5.73
CA LYS A 41 17.23 -18.76 -6.59
C LYS A 41 15.98 -18.32 -5.83
N ILE A 42 15.48 -17.14 -6.17
CA ILE A 42 14.19 -16.67 -5.65
C ILE A 42 13.09 -17.51 -6.28
N GLU A 43 12.41 -18.32 -5.46
CA GLU A 43 11.25 -19.10 -5.87
C GLU A 43 9.98 -18.26 -5.79
N ASN A 44 9.86 -17.45 -4.73
CA ASN A 44 8.72 -16.56 -4.54
C ASN A 44 9.18 -15.27 -3.84
N PHE A 45 8.61 -14.16 -4.26
CA PHE A 45 8.82 -12.87 -3.64
C PHE A 45 7.50 -12.11 -3.59
N SER A 46 7.11 -11.66 -2.40
CA SER A 46 5.90 -10.88 -2.18
C SER A 46 6.21 -9.61 -1.41
N VAL A 47 5.57 -8.53 -1.80
CA VAL A 47 5.69 -7.23 -1.15
C VAL A 47 4.29 -6.76 -0.75
N ILE A 48 4.16 -6.29 0.48
CA ILE A 48 2.98 -5.59 0.94
C ILE A 48 3.40 -4.16 1.28
N ALA A 49 2.99 -3.23 0.42
CA ALA A 49 3.30 -1.82 0.59
C ALA A 49 2.41 -1.17 1.66
N PRO A 50 2.83 -0.05 2.28
CA PRO A 50 2.04 0.66 3.29
C PRO A 50 0.62 1.01 2.82
N THR A 51 0.49 1.50 1.60
CA THR A 51 -0.82 1.85 1.03
C THR A 51 -1.74 0.63 0.89
N THR A 52 -1.19 -0.57 0.71
CA THR A 52 -1.98 -1.81 0.69
C THR A 52 -2.68 -2.05 2.03
N TRP A 53 -2.00 -1.78 3.14
CA TRP A 53 -2.59 -1.85 4.48
C TRP A 53 -3.63 -0.76 4.69
N ASN A 54 -3.27 0.50 4.39
CA ASN A 54 -4.13 1.66 4.64
C ASN A 54 -5.42 1.64 3.80
N ALA A 55 -5.33 1.18 2.56
CA ALA A 55 -6.46 1.05 1.64
C ALA A 55 -7.19 -0.29 1.73
N SER A 56 -6.77 -1.17 2.66
CA SER A 56 -7.43 -2.45 2.87
C SER A 56 -8.89 -2.24 3.29
N PRO A 57 -9.82 -3.01 2.74
CA PRO A 57 -11.22 -2.96 3.16
C PRO A 57 -11.40 -3.61 4.53
N LYS A 58 -12.59 -3.45 5.08
CA LYS A 58 -13.05 -4.12 6.30
C LYS A 58 -12.72 -5.62 6.26
N ASN A 59 -12.09 -6.10 7.33
CA ASN A 59 -11.68 -7.50 7.45
C ASN A 59 -12.83 -8.41 7.95
N PHE A 60 -12.55 -9.71 8.09
CA PHE A 60 -13.51 -10.70 8.58
C PHE A 60 -13.98 -10.44 10.03
N ASP A 61 -13.17 -9.79 10.87
CA ASP A 61 -13.51 -9.40 12.24
C ASP A 61 -14.30 -8.09 12.30
N ALA A 62 -14.78 -7.60 11.16
CA ALA A 62 -15.51 -6.36 11.01
C ALA A 62 -14.72 -5.09 11.36
N LEU A 63 -13.38 -5.16 11.45
CA LEU A 63 -12.50 -4.00 11.61
C LEU A 63 -12.31 -3.32 10.27
N ARG A 64 -12.53 -2.02 10.24
CA ARG A 64 -12.33 -1.19 9.05
C ARG A 64 -10.85 -0.96 8.77
N GLY A 65 -10.52 -0.80 7.50
CA GLY A 65 -9.22 -0.29 7.10
C GLY A 65 -9.03 1.17 7.49
N ALA A 66 -7.78 1.65 7.47
CA ALA A 66 -7.44 3.01 7.91
C ALA A 66 -8.18 4.08 7.10
N TYR A 67 -8.31 3.92 5.79
CA TYR A 67 -9.07 4.85 4.94
C TYR A 67 -10.56 4.85 5.29
N GLU A 68 -11.15 3.66 5.46
CA GLU A 68 -12.56 3.54 5.79
C GLU A 68 -12.86 4.23 7.14
N GLU A 69 -12.02 3.99 8.15
CA GLU A 69 -12.21 4.58 9.48
C GLU A 69 -12.04 6.10 9.46
N ALA A 70 -11.06 6.61 8.71
CA ALA A 70 -10.84 8.05 8.58
C ALA A 70 -11.96 8.79 7.85
N LEU A 71 -12.74 8.10 7.04
CA LEU A 71 -13.88 8.68 6.30
C LEU A 71 -15.18 8.67 7.09
N ILE A 72 -15.27 7.91 8.20
CA ILE A 72 -16.49 7.85 9.00
C ILE A 72 -16.76 9.20 9.66
N GLY A 73 -17.99 9.69 9.49
CA GLY A 73 -18.42 10.98 10.05
C GLY A 73 -17.93 12.21 9.28
N LEU A 74 -17.21 12.02 8.17
CA LEU A 74 -16.78 13.12 7.32
C LEU A 74 -17.99 13.86 6.71
N LYS A 75 -18.07 15.16 6.93
CA LYS A 75 -19.11 16.00 6.34
C LYS A 75 -18.67 16.44 4.94
N ILE A 76 -19.43 16.06 3.94
CA ILE A 76 -19.20 16.45 2.54
C ILE A 76 -20.12 17.64 2.23
N LYS A 77 -19.56 18.77 1.80
CA LYS A 77 -20.30 19.98 1.45
C LYS A 77 -20.98 19.87 0.09
N ASP A 78 -20.27 19.30 -0.86
CA ASP A 78 -20.74 19.14 -2.24
C ASP A 78 -20.42 17.73 -2.72
N THR A 79 -21.46 16.92 -2.86
CA THR A 79 -21.32 15.53 -3.32
C THR A 79 -20.89 15.43 -4.79
N SER A 80 -21.06 16.48 -5.58
CA SER A 80 -20.58 16.54 -6.96
C SER A 80 -19.07 16.79 -7.04
N LYS A 81 -18.49 17.35 -5.98
CA LYS A 81 -17.06 17.67 -5.85
C LYS A 81 -16.56 17.31 -4.46
N PRO A 82 -16.37 16.01 -4.16
CA PRO A 82 -16.07 15.53 -2.80
C PRO A 82 -14.61 15.78 -2.40
N LEU A 83 -14.21 17.04 -2.35
CA LEU A 83 -12.84 17.46 -2.04
C LEU A 83 -12.41 17.02 -0.63
N GLU A 84 -13.37 16.94 0.30
CA GLU A 84 -13.10 16.50 1.67
C GLU A 84 -12.61 15.04 1.69
N VAL A 85 -13.23 14.17 0.91
CA VAL A 85 -12.80 12.78 0.75
C VAL A 85 -11.38 12.71 0.18
N LEU A 86 -11.12 13.47 -0.89
CA LEU A 86 -9.78 13.52 -1.49
C LEU A 86 -8.73 14.00 -0.50
N LYS A 87 -9.02 15.03 0.31
CA LYS A 87 -8.10 15.53 1.33
C LYS A 87 -7.76 14.47 2.38
N VAL A 88 -8.76 13.73 2.85
CA VAL A 88 -8.53 12.63 3.81
C VAL A 88 -7.65 11.55 3.18
N ILE A 89 -7.97 11.08 1.99
CA ILE A 89 -7.16 10.05 1.32
C ILE A 89 -5.74 10.54 1.04
N HIS A 90 -5.57 11.78 0.56
CA HIS A 90 -4.25 12.36 0.28
C HIS A 90 -3.40 12.56 1.54
N SER A 91 -4.02 12.71 2.74
CA SER A 91 -3.27 12.82 3.98
C SER A 91 -2.47 11.54 4.35
N PHE A 92 -2.80 10.42 3.72
CA PHE A 92 -2.06 9.16 3.85
C PHE A 92 -0.95 9.00 2.79
N ASP A 93 -0.75 10.00 1.92
CA ASP A 93 0.22 9.95 0.81
C ASP A 93 0.11 8.66 -0.04
N PRO A 94 -1.06 8.31 -0.60
CA PRO A 94 -1.23 7.06 -1.32
C PRO A 94 -0.28 6.96 -2.51
N CYS A 95 0.35 5.81 -2.66
CA CYS A 95 1.28 5.49 -3.74
C CYS A 95 0.55 4.91 -4.98
N LEU A 96 -0.65 5.41 -5.27
CA LEU A 96 -1.51 4.91 -6.35
C LEU A 96 -2.16 6.06 -7.10
N ALA A 97 -2.46 5.84 -8.39
CA ALA A 97 -3.42 6.68 -9.11
C ALA A 97 -4.82 6.42 -8.50
N CYS A 98 -5.33 7.39 -7.73
CA CYS A 98 -6.58 7.23 -7.02
C CYS A 98 -7.75 7.66 -7.89
N ALA A 99 -8.76 6.79 -7.96
CA ALA A 99 -10.10 7.14 -8.42
C ALA A 99 -11.04 7.14 -7.22
N VAL A 100 -11.84 8.18 -7.07
CA VAL A 100 -12.89 8.24 -6.06
C VAL A 100 -14.23 8.13 -6.77
N HIS A 101 -15.04 7.19 -6.33
CA HIS A 101 -16.37 6.93 -6.83
C HIS A 101 -17.34 7.05 -5.66
N ILE A 102 -18.29 7.98 -5.75
CA ILE A 102 -19.29 8.18 -4.71
C ILE A 102 -20.64 7.71 -5.24
N MET A 103 -21.25 6.81 -4.48
CA MET A 103 -22.58 6.28 -4.72
C MET A 103 -23.49 6.57 -3.53
N ASP A 104 -24.79 6.69 -3.75
CA ASP A 104 -25.78 6.66 -2.67
C ASP A 104 -25.99 5.23 -2.16
N MET A 105 -26.86 5.08 -1.16
CA MET A 105 -27.15 3.76 -0.56
C MET A 105 -27.90 2.83 -1.52
N GLU A 106 -28.53 3.36 -2.55
CA GLU A 106 -29.20 2.62 -3.63
C GLU A 106 -28.26 2.22 -4.76
N GLY A 107 -26.96 2.59 -4.65
CA GLY A 107 -25.93 2.26 -5.64
C GLY A 107 -25.89 3.16 -6.86
N LYS A 108 -26.60 4.31 -6.84
CA LYS A 108 -26.57 5.30 -7.90
C LYS A 108 -25.32 6.15 -7.82
N ASP A 109 -24.66 6.34 -8.94
CA ASP A 109 -23.47 7.19 -9.05
C ASP A 109 -23.82 8.66 -8.73
N LEU A 110 -23.23 9.22 -7.69
CA LEU A 110 -23.31 10.65 -7.36
C LEU A 110 -22.17 11.42 -8.01
N SER A 111 -20.95 10.90 -7.97
CA SER A 111 -19.82 11.50 -8.69
C SER A 111 -18.70 10.49 -8.92
N LYS A 112 -17.91 10.72 -9.99
CA LYS A 112 -16.70 9.98 -10.32
C LYS A 112 -15.53 10.96 -10.44
N TYR A 113 -14.49 10.74 -9.64
CA TYR A 113 -13.25 11.50 -9.70
C TYR A 113 -12.10 10.57 -10.05
N LYS A 114 -11.39 10.88 -11.13
CA LYS A 114 -10.15 10.18 -11.49
C LYS A 114 -9.02 11.20 -11.43
N ILE A 115 -8.07 10.97 -10.53
CA ILE A 115 -6.83 11.72 -10.51
C ILE A 115 -5.95 11.13 -11.62
N LYS A 116 -5.74 11.90 -12.68
CA LYS A 116 -4.69 11.57 -13.66
C LYS A 116 -3.36 11.85 -12.96
N SER A 117 -2.52 10.84 -12.82
CA SER A 117 -1.11 11.08 -12.65
C SER A 117 -0.63 11.59 -14.00
N ASP A 118 -0.42 12.90 -14.11
CA ASP A 118 0.37 13.41 -15.23
C ASP A 118 1.73 12.75 -15.09
N SER A 119 2.09 11.99 -16.11
CA SER A 119 3.38 11.34 -16.25
C SER A 119 4.49 12.35 -16.01
N LEU A 120 5.27 12.11 -14.96
CA LEU A 120 6.62 12.65 -14.84
C LEU A 120 7.49 12.13 -15.99
#